data_7e341a92a47bfb6e36c2981fa5490074
#
_entry.id   7e341a92a47bfb6e36c2981fa5490074
#
_cell.length_a   1.000
_cell.length_b   1.000
_cell.length_c   1.000
_cell.angle_alpha   90.00
_cell.angle_beta   90.00
_cell.angle_gamma   90.00
#
_symmetry.space_group_name_H-M   'P 1'
#
loop_
_entity.id
_entity.type
_entity.pdbx_description
1 polymer ?
#
loop_
_entity_poly.entity_id
_entity_poly.type
_entity_poly.pdbx_seq_one_letter_code
_entity_poly.pdbx_strand_id
1 'polypeptide(L)'
;MQLTTLYASLVGALAVSATAFGISTAVDSPRSLMSPIDYGASKKAIESETRMAVELCRDKEGQDREICKAEARADERVRRADLEAQYRGTVAAATDAKLARAKAQFEVAKVKCADQRSEDRISCLRSARAEKAKALAEAKLAST
;
A
#
# COMPACT_ATOMS: atom_id res chain seq x y z
N MET A 1 44.58 6.86 42.22
CA MET A 1 44.94 5.47 42.57
C MET A 1 44.98 4.66 41.30
N GLN A 2 46.18 4.23 40.99
CA GLN A 2 46.58 3.39 39.85
C GLN A 2 45.95 2.02 39.93
N LEU A 3 45.71 1.40 38.79
CA LEU A 3 46.21 0.04 38.54
C LEU A 3 46.09 -0.27 37.03
N THR A 4 47.25 -0.16 36.44
CA THR A 4 47.64 -0.76 35.16
C THR A 4 47.64 -2.29 35.26
N THR A 5 47.14 -2.98 34.26
CA THR A 5 47.57 -4.35 33.94
C THR A 5 47.61 -4.56 32.43
N LEU A 6 48.82 -4.65 31.97
CA LEU A 6 49.29 -5.15 30.68
C LEU A 6 48.88 -6.62 30.50
N TYR A 7 48.38 -7.00 29.33
CA TYR A 7 48.51 -8.37 28.84
C TYR A 7 49.02 -8.39 27.42
N ALA A 8 50.12 -9.11 27.32
CA ALA A 8 50.96 -9.23 26.15
C ALA A 8 50.39 -10.16 25.08
N SER A 9 50.73 -9.80 23.87
CA SER A 9 51.12 -10.60 22.70
C SER A 9 50.78 -12.09 22.66
N LEU A 10 49.99 -12.48 21.64
CA LEU A 10 50.20 -13.75 20.93
C LEU A 10 49.98 -13.53 19.43
N VAL A 11 51.08 -13.50 18.72
CA VAL A 11 51.18 -13.55 17.27
C VAL A 11 50.81 -14.97 16.84
N GLY A 12 49.67 -15.12 16.19
CA GLY A 12 49.24 -16.33 15.50
C GLY A 12 49.11 -16.06 14.03
N ALA A 13 50.14 -16.44 13.26
CA ALA A 13 50.07 -16.45 11.81
C ALA A 13 49.04 -17.49 11.35
N LEU A 14 47.94 -17.09 10.80
CA LEU A 14 47.00 -17.98 10.12
C LEU A 14 46.96 -17.63 8.64
N ALA A 15 47.28 -18.65 7.85
CA ALA A 15 47.32 -18.65 6.40
C ALA A 15 46.00 -18.06 5.79
N VAL A 16 46.19 -17.07 4.93
CA VAL A 16 45.10 -16.53 4.10
C VAL A 16 44.82 -17.53 2.98
N SER A 17 43.85 -18.39 3.20
CA SER A 17 43.23 -19.13 2.10
C SER A 17 42.37 -18.15 1.31
N ALA A 18 42.86 -17.78 0.12
CA ALA A 18 42.08 -17.02 -0.85
C ALA A 18 40.95 -17.92 -1.36
N THR A 19 39.80 -17.90 -0.67
CA THR A 19 38.55 -18.35 -1.24
C THR A 19 38.12 -17.28 -2.22
N ALA A 20 38.17 -17.59 -3.52
CA ALA A 20 37.59 -16.83 -4.57
C ALA A 20 36.09 -16.68 -4.24
N PHE A 21 35.70 -15.55 -3.68
CA PHE A 21 34.30 -15.12 -3.64
C PHE A 21 33.89 -14.90 -5.09
N GLY A 22 33.23 -15.89 -5.66
CA GLY A 22 32.46 -15.72 -6.86
C GLY A 22 31.47 -14.57 -6.59
N ILE A 23 31.71 -13.43 -7.21
CA ILE A 23 30.72 -12.37 -7.31
C ILE A 23 29.61 -13.01 -8.14
N SER A 24 28.65 -13.63 -7.46
CA SER A 24 27.35 -13.88 -8.03
C SER A 24 26.77 -12.50 -8.30
N THR A 25 26.96 -11.99 -9.52
CA THR A 25 26.10 -10.96 -10.04
C THR A 25 24.70 -11.56 -9.93
N ALA A 26 23.96 -11.16 -8.89
CA ALA A 26 22.55 -11.36 -8.86
C ALA A 26 22.04 -10.66 -10.12
N VAL A 27 21.86 -11.45 -11.18
CA VAL A 27 21.07 -11.04 -12.32
C VAL A 27 19.74 -10.68 -11.68
N ASP A 28 19.43 -9.40 -11.67
CA ASP A 28 18.15 -8.88 -11.23
C ASP A 28 17.11 -9.60 -12.09
N SER A 29 16.65 -10.73 -11.57
CA SER A 29 15.62 -11.52 -12.25
C SER A 29 14.46 -10.58 -12.43
N PRO A 30 13.98 -10.36 -13.66
CA PRO A 30 12.82 -9.52 -13.89
C PRO A 30 11.77 -9.98 -12.89
N ARG A 31 11.31 -9.05 -12.03
CA ARG A 31 10.29 -9.34 -11.03
C ARG A 31 9.24 -10.18 -11.74
N SER A 32 9.07 -11.44 -11.30
CA SER A 32 8.17 -12.35 -11.95
C SER A 32 6.80 -11.69 -11.94
N LEU A 33 6.39 -11.20 -13.10
CA LEU A 33 5.07 -10.65 -13.27
C LEU A 33 4.10 -11.76 -12.86
N MET A 34 3.09 -11.41 -12.09
CA MET A 34 2.04 -12.33 -11.67
C MET A 34 1.50 -13.08 -12.89
N SER A 35 1.29 -14.40 -12.77
CA SER A 35 0.73 -15.15 -13.90
C SER A 35 -0.71 -14.71 -14.18
N PRO A 36 -1.23 -14.85 -15.42
CA PRO A 36 -2.63 -14.57 -15.73
C PRO A 36 -3.61 -15.38 -14.88
N ILE A 37 -3.23 -16.59 -14.48
CA ILE A 37 -4.03 -17.47 -13.62
C ILE A 37 -4.11 -16.89 -12.22
N ASP A 38 -2.97 -16.50 -11.63
CA ASP A 38 -2.92 -15.91 -10.29
C ASP A 38 -3.64 -14.56 -10.26
N TYR A 39 -3.47 -13.75 -11.31
CA TYR A 39 -4.21 -12.50 -11.47
C TYR A 39 -5.73 -12.73 -11.47
N GLY A 40 -6.21 -13.71 -12.26
CA GLY A 40 -7.61 -14.09 -12.31
C GLY A 40 -8.15 -14.62 -10.97
N ALA A 41 -7.36 -15.43 -10.26
CA ALA A 41 -7.70 -15.93 -8.94
C ALA A 41 -7.79 -14.80 -7.91
N SER A 42 -6.81 -13.91 -7.90
CA SER A 42 -6.78 -12.75 -7.00
C SER A 42 -7.96 -11.79 -7.22
N LYS A 43 -8.35 -11.56 -8.47
CA LYS A 43 -9.58 -10.78 -8.77
C LYS A 43 -10.81 -11.39 -8.14
N LYS A 44 -11.01 -12.71 -8.31
CA LYS A 44 -12.16 -13.42 -7.73
C LYS A 44 -12.14 -13.40 -6.20
N ALA A 45 -10.95 -13.52 -5.60
CA ALA A 45 -10.78 -13.40 -4.15
C ALA A 45 -11.22 -12.02 -3.65
N ILE A 46 -10.74 -10.93 -4.28
CA ILE A 46 -11.14 -9.56 -3.93
C ILE A 46 -12.66 -9.40 -4.01
N GLU A 47 -13.29 -9.90 -5.08
CA GLU A 47 -14.75 -9.83 -5.26
C GLU A 47 -15.52 -10.58 -4.16
N SER A 48 -15.07 -11.79 -3.80
CA SER A 48 -15.73 -12.59 -2.76
C SER A 48 -15.57 -11.98 -1.37
N GLU A 49 -14.37 -11.51 -1.05
CA GLU A 49 -14.09 -10.84 0.23
C GLU A 49 -14.85 -9.52 0.37
N THR A 50 -14.96 -8.74 -0.72
CA THR A 50 -15.77 -7.52 -0.72
C THR A 50 -17.25 -7.82 -0.46
N ARG A 51 -17.80 -8.87 -1.08
CA ARG A 51 -19.19 -9.29 -0.82
C ARG A 51 -19.39 -9.65 0.66
N MET A 52 -18.47 -10.40 1.24
CA MET A 52 -18.52 -10.74 2.66
C MET A 52 -18.41 -9.50 3.54
N ALA A 53 -17.49 -8.59 3.23
CA ALA A 53 -17.33 -7.33 3.96
C ALA A 53 -18.60 -6.45 3.91
N VAL A 54 -19.23 -6.34 2.75
CA VAL A 54 -20.51 -5.60 2.61
C VAL A 54 -21.64 -6.30 3.36
N GLU A 55 -21.67 -7.63 3.39
CA GLU A 55 -22.66 -8.40 4.16
C GLU A 55 -22.54 -8.12 5.67
N LEU A 56 -21.32 -8.11 6.21
CA LEU A 56 -21.06 -7.76 7.61
C LEU A 56 -21.52 -6.35 7.98
N CYS A 57 -21.70 -5.46 7.00
CA CYS A 57 -22.24 -4.13 7.26
C CYS A 57 -23.75 -4.15 7.58
N ARG A 58 -24.45 -5.26 7.37
CA ARG A 58 -25.90 -5.36 7.66
C ARG A 58 -26.21 -5.27 9.13
N ASP A 59 -25.28 -5.69 9.98
CA ASP A 59 -25.42 -5.63 11.44
C ASP A 59 -25.27 -4.21 12.00
N LYS A 60 -24.89 -3.25 11.14
CA LYS A 60 -24.80 -1.83 11.50
C LYS A 60 -26.10 -1.11 11.11
N GLU A 61 -26.34 0.05 11.74
CA GLU A 61 -27.51 0.87 11.46
C GLU A 61 -27.13 2.27 10.97
N GLY A 62 -28.10 2.95 10.35
CA GLY A 62 -28.00 4.35 9.97
C GLY A 62 -26.72 4.67 9.18
N GLN A 63 -26.04 5.72 9.57
CA GLN A 63 -24.83 6.23 8.95
C GLN A 63 -23.65 5.24 9.06
N ASP A 64 -23.51 4.51 10.16
CA ASP A 64 -22.45 3.54 10.34
C ASP A 64 -22.52 2.42 9.30
N ARG A 65 -23.73 2.02 8.91
CA ARG A 65 -23.93 1.07 7.82
C ARG A 65 -23.43 1.62 6.48
N GLU A 66 -23.75 2.87 6.19
CA GLU A 66 -23.33 3.51 4.94
C GLU A 66 -21.81 3.75 4.89
N ILE A 67 -21.20 4.14 6.02
CA ILE A 67 -19.74 4.24 6.14
C ILE A 67 -19.08 2.89 5.91
N CYS A 68 -19.56 1.84 6.60
CA CYS A 68 -19.05 0.48 6.45
C CYS A 68 -19.07 0.02 4.97
N LYS A 69 -20.20 0.19 4.29
CA LYS A 69 -20.32 -0.15 2.87
C LYS A 69 -19.38 0.67 1.97
N ALA A 70 -19.24 1.96 2.28
CA ALA A 70 -18.35 2.84 1.54
C ALA A 70 -16.89 2.40 1.71
N GLU A 71 -16.47 2.04 2.92
CA GLU A 71 -15.14 1.53 3.22
C GLU A 71 -14.86 0.20 2.52
N ALA A 72 -15.79 -0.77 2.57
CA ALA A 72 -15.64 -2.05 1.89
C ALA A 72 -15.49 -1.88 0.36
N ARG A 73 -16.28 -1.00 -0.25
CA ARG A 73 -16.19 -0.70 -1.69
C ARG A 73 -14.94 0.10 -2.05
N ALA A 74 -14.46 0.96 -1.15
CA ALA A 74 -13.22 1.71 -1.34
C ALA A 74 -12.01 0.77 -1.30
N ASP A 75 -11.99 -0.18 -0.34
CA ASP A 75 -10.97 -1.22 -0.25
C ASP A 75 -10.92 -2.07 -1.52
N GLU A 76 -12.06 -2.55 -2.02
CA GLU A 76 -12.13 -3.27 -3.29
C GLU A 76 -11.46 -2.50 -4.44
N ARG A 77 -11.79 -1.21 -4.59
CA ARG A 77 -11.22 -0.38 -5.67
C ARG A 77 -9.72 -0.22 -5.55
N VAL A 78 -9.21 -0.02 -4.33
CA VAL A 78 -7.77 0.07 -4.06
C VAL A 78 -7.08 -1.24 -4.38
N ARG A 79 -7.58 -2.35 -3.84
CA ARG A 79 -6.98 -3.68 -4.05
C ARG A 79 -6.98 -4.11 -5.51
N ARG A 80 -8.04 -3.80 -6.26
CA ARG A 80 -8.08 -4.06 -7.72
C ARG A 80 -7.04 -3.24 -8.46
N ALA A 81 -6.86 -1.97 -8.11
CA ALA A 81 -5.87 -1.11 -8.74
C ALA A 81 -4.43 -1.53 -8.38
N ASP A 82 -4.19 -1.91 -7.12
CA ASP A 82 -2.90 -2.44 -6.67
C ASP A 82 -2.57 -3.77 -7.36
N LEU A 83 -3.55 -4.66 -7.51
CA LEU A 83 -3.41 -5.92 -8.25
C LEU A 83 -3.06 -5.68 -9.72
N GLU A 84 -3.72 -4.73 -10.36
CA GLU A 84 -3.43 -4.34 -11.75
C GLU A 84 -2.00 -3.78 -11.88
N ALA A 85 -1.56 -2.95 -10.91
CA ALA A 85 -0.22 -2.41 -10.88
C ALA A 85 0.84 -3.53 -10.73
N GLN A 86 0.58 -4.52 -9.88
CA GLN A 86 1.45 -5.69 -9.71
C GLN A 86 1.50 -6.55 -10.98
N TYR A 87 0.36 -6.77 -11.61
CA TYR A 87 0.26 -7.58 -12.83
C TYR A 87 0.97 -6.94 -14.02
N ARG A 88 0.77 -5.62 -14.22
CA ARG A 88 1.40 -4.89 -15.33
C ARG A 88 2.87 -4.55 -15.08
N GLY A 89 3.26 -4.29 -13.84
CA GLY A 89 4.62 -3.90 -13.47
C GLY A 89 5.09 -2.57 -14.07
N THR A 90 4.18 -1.69 -14.50
CA THR A 90 4.51 -0.42 -15.17
C THR A 90 4.35 0.77 -14.22
N VAL A 91 5.15 1.82 -14.43
CA VAL A 91 5.02 3.10 -13.70
C VAL A 91 3.62 3.68 -13.86
N ALA A 92 3.05 3.61 -15.06
CA ALA A 92 1.69 4.08 -15.32
C ALA A 92 0.66 3.35 -14.45
N ALA A 93 0.70 2.02 -14.41
CA ALA A 93 -0.22 1.24 -13.57
C ALA A 93 -0.03 1.51 -12.07
N ALA A 94 1.21 1.69 -11.62
CA ALA A 94 1.50 2.10 -10.24
C ALA A 94 0.95 3.50 -9.91
N THR A 95 1.01 4.43 -10.87
CA THR A 95 0.41 5.75 -10.75
C THR A 95 -1.11 5.66 -10.68
N ASP A 96 -1.73 4.86 -11.55
CA ASP A 96 -3.17 4.63 -11.55
C ASP A 96 -3.66 4.06 -10.20
N ALA A 97 -2.89 3.16 -9.59
CA ALA A 97 -3.19 2.63 -8.26
C ALA A 97 -3.18 3.73 -7.18
N LYS A 98 -2.20 4.65 -7.20
CA LYS A 98 -2.17 5.81 -6.30
C LYS A 98 -3.37 6.73 -6.51
N LEU A 99 -3.72 6.99 -7.76
CA LEU A 99 -4.90 7.80 -8.13
C LEU A 99 -6.20 7.13 -7.67
N ALA A 100 -6.33 5.82 -7.83
CA ALA A 100 -7.48 5.06 -7.37
C ALA A 100 -7.63 5.15 -5.84
N ARG A 101 -6.53 5.04 -5.09
CA ARG A 101 -6.52 5.19 -3.63
C ARG A 101 -7.00 6.57 -3.19
N ALA A 102 -6.47 7.64 -3.78
CA ALA A 102 -6.90 9.01 -3.46
C ALA A 102 -8.40 9.24 -3.73
N LYS A 103 -8.91 8.68 -4.83
CA LYS A 103 -10.35 8.73 -5.16
C LYS A 103 -11.18 7.92 -4.17
N ALA A 104 -10.77 6.72 -3.83
CA ALA A 104 -11.46 5.84 -2.89
C ALA A 104 -11.57 6.47 -1.49
N GLN A 105 -10.48 7.03 -0.98
CA GLN A 105 -10.47 7.75 0.30
C GLN A 105 -11.44 8.94 0.31
N PHE A 106 -11.48 9.69 -0.79
CA PHE A 106 -12.43 10.81 -0.91
C PHE A 106 -13.88 10.34 -0.90
N GLU A 107 -14.24 9.22 -1.55
CA GLU A 107 -15.59 8.69 -1.52
C GLU A 107 -16.01 8.28 -0.10
N VAL A 108 -15.12 7.65 0.67
CA VAL A 108 -15.37 7.35 2.09
C VAL A 108 -15.55 8.63 2.91
N ALA A 109 -14.66 9.62 2.71
CA ALA A 109 -14.76 10.90 3.40
C ALA A 109 -16.08 11.62 3.12
N LYS A 110 -16.57 11.59 1.89
CA LYS A 110 -17.89 12.16 1.55
C LYS A 110 -19.03 11.53 2.37
N VAL A 111 -19.00 10.21 2.51
CA VAL A 111 -20.02 9.51 3.31
C VAL A 111 -19.91 9.90 4.77
N LYS A 112 -18.69 9.93 5.33
CA LYS A 112 -18.44 10.36 6.72
C LYS A 112 -18.87 11.81 6.98
N CYS A 113 -18.71 12.71 6.00
CA CYS A 113 -19.15 14.09 6.11
C CYS A 113 -20.68 14.25 6.01
N ALA A 114 -21.42 13.29 5.47
CA ALA A 114 -22.84 13.42 5.19
C ALA A 114 -23.70 13.53 6.47
N ASP A 115 -23.25 12.96 7.58
CA ASP A 115 -23.92 12.97 8.87
C ASP A 115 -23.72 14.26 9.69
N GLN A 116 -22.84 15.14 9.24
CA GLN A 116 -22.51 16.37 9.95
C GLN A 116 -23.53 17.47 9.69
N ARG A 117 -23.64 18.42 10.62
CA ARG A 117 -24.45 19.62 10.45
C ARG A 117 -23.97 20.44 9.26
N SER A 118 -24.84 21.28 8.69
CA SER A 118 -24.61 21.94 7.40
C SER A 118 -23.26 22.65 7.29
N GLU A 119 -22.85 23.42 8.29
CA GLU A 119 -21.57 24.15 8.29
C GLU A 119 -20.36 23.21 8.46
N ASP A 120 -20.45 22.27 9.40
CA ASP A 120 -19.41 21.26 9.63
C ASP A 120 -19.25 20.36 8.41
N ARG A 121 -20.36 20.00 7.75
CA ARG A 121 -20.34 19.21 6.51
C ARG A 121 -19.62 19.94 5.38
N ILE A 122 -19.86 21.24 5.23
CA ILE A 122 -19.17 22.05 4.20
C ILE A 122 -17.66 22.07 4.47
N SER A 123 -17.25 22.29 5.73
CA SER A 123 -15.86 22.29 6.15
C SER A 123 -15.21 20.91 5.93
N CYS A 124 -15.87 19.84 6.37
CA CYS A 124 -15.43 18.46 6.18
C CYS A 124 -15.21 18.14 4.68
N LEU A 125 -16.17 18.44 3.83
CA LEU A 125 -16.06 18.21 2.39
C LEU A 125 -14.96 19.04 1.73
N ARG A 126 -14.71 20.26 2.22
CA ARG A 126 -13.62 21.10 1.74
C ARG A 126 -12.26 20.48 2.06
N SER A 127 -12.06 20.01 3.29
CA SER A 127 -10.86 19.31 3.70
C SER A 127 -10.65 18.03 2.89
N ALA A 128 -11.67 17.21 2.74
CA ALA A 128 -11.59 15.98 1.95
C ALA A 128 -11.23 16.24 0.47
N ARG A 129 -11.72 17.33 -0.12
CA ARG A 129 -11.34 17.74 -1.49
C ARG A 129 -9.89 18.19 -1.56
N ALA A 130 -9.42 18.94 -0.56
CA ALA A 130 -8.03 19.40 -0.51
C ALA A 130 -7.06 18.22 -0.38
N GLU A 131 -7.35 17.26 0.49
CA GLU A 131 -6.56 16.05 0.65
C GLU A 131 -6.51 15.21 -0.63
N LYS A 132 -7.66 15.01 -1.28
CA LYS A 132 -7.72 14.36 -2.59
C LYS A 132 -6.86 15.08 -3.62
N ALA A 133 -6.98 16.40 -3.73
CA ALA A 133 -6.21 17.18 -4.70
C ALA A 133 -4.70 17.06 -4.46
N LYS A 134 -4.26 17.10 -3.20
CA LYS A 134 -2.87 16.88 -2.78
C LYS A 134 -2.40 15.49 -3.21
N ALA A 135 -3.12 14.44 -2.84
CA ALA A 135 -2.75 13.07 -3.17
C ALA A 135 -2.69 12.80 -4.69
N LEU A 136 -3.59 13.44 -5.47
CA LEU A 136 -3.55 13.35 -6.93
C LEU A 136 -2.33 14.06 -7.53
N ALA A 137 -1.93 15.21 -6.97
CA ALA A 137 -0.73 15.92 -7.40
C ALA A 137 0.55 15.11 -7.09
N GLU A 138 0.66 14.58 -5.87
CA GLU A 138 1.78 13.73 -5.46
C GLU A 138 1.91 12.46 -6.34
N ALA A 139 0.78 11.82 -6.66
CA ALA A 139 0.79 10.63 -7.53
C ALA A 139 1.31 10.95 -8.93
N LYS A 140 0.97 12.12 -9.48
CA LYS A 140 1.45 12.57 -10.80
C LYS A 140 2.94 12.91 -10.78
N LEU A 141 3.42 13.61 -9.74
CA LEU A 141 4.84 13.94 -9.62
C LEU A 141 5.72 12.70 -9.50
N ALA A 142 5.24 11.65 -8.86
CA ALA A 142 5.97 10.39 -8.73
C ALA A 142 6.01 9.57 -10.04
N SER A 143 5.35 10.00 -11.10
CA SER A 143 5.32 9.34 -12.43
C SER A 143 6.24 10.00 -13.47
N THR A 144 6.83 11.14 -13.12
CA THR A 144 7.81 11.87 -13.96
C THR A 144 9.22 11.55 -13.56
#